data_c051b0578ddaa2c66e7543b71818a3d9
#
_entry.id   c051b0578ddaa2c66e7543b71818a3d9
#
_cell.length_a   1.000
_cell.length_b   1.000
_cell.length_c   1.000
_cell.angle_alpha   90.00
_cell.angle_beta   90.00
_cell.angle_gamma   90.00
#
_symmetry.space_group_name_H-M   'P 1'
#
loop_
_entity.id
_entity.type
_entity.pdbx_description
1 polymer ?
#
loop_
_entity_poly.entity_id
_entity_poly.type
_entity_poly.pdbx_seq_one_letter_code
_entity_poly.pdbx_strand_id
1 'polypeptide(L)'
;MESKEFAAAVREERDALLLTFADPAGGSAVAAHLAAANLTPVQRIETLAAIEAAISDAFYTFLLALDGAASLGGTQQSFVLSDEGGDVIANGDGRLEAAAWEAFYGNGS
;
A
#
# COMPACT_ATOMS: atom_id res chain seq x y z
N MET A 1 17.09 -3.16 -7.35
CA MET A 1 15.62 -3.29 -7.38
C MET A 1 15.03 -2.25 -8.32
N GLU A 2 14.23 -2.69 -9.25
CA GLU A 2 13.58 -1.78 -10.19
C GLU A 2 12.16 -1.44 -9.74
N SER A 3 11.50 -0.54 -10.48
CA SER A 3 10.14 -0.07 -10.14
C SER A 3 9.14 -1.21 -9.95
N LYS A 4 9.17 -2.19 -10.83
CA LYS A 4 8.24 -3.32 -10.80
C LYS A 4 8.39 -4.15 -9.52
N GLU A 5 9.63 -4.43 -9.15
CA GLU A 5 9.93 -5.21 -7.93
C GLU A 5 9.54 -4.43 -6.68
N PHE A 6 9.80 -3.11 -6.69
CA PHE A 6 9.45 -2.24 -5.58
C PHE A 6 7.94 -2.20 -5.36
N ALA A 7 7.17 -1.99 -6.42
CA ALA A 7 5.71 -1.95 -6.32
C ALA A 7 5.15 -3.29 -5.86
N ALA A 8 5.70 -4.40 -6.34
CA ALA A 8 5.30 -5.73 -5.90
C ALA A 8 5.60 -5.96 -4.41
N ALA A 9 6.76 -5.48 -3.95
CA ALA A 9 7.14 -5.59 -2.53
C ALA A 9 6.18 -4.77 -1.65
N VAL A 10 5.77 -3.58 -2.09
CA VAL A 10 4.80 -2.76 -1.36
C VAL A 10 3.46 -3.47 -1.26
N ARG A 11 3.03 -4.10 -2.34
CA ARG A 11 1.80 -4.90 -2.32
C ARG A 11 1.90 -6.08 -1.36
N GLU A 12 3.02 -6.78 -1.36
CA GLU A 12 3.24 -7.89 -0.43
C GLU A 12 3.21 -7.41 1.02
N GLU A 13 3.76 -6.23 1.29
CA GLU A 13 3.71 -5.64 2.63
C GLU A 13 2.27 -5.33 3.03
N ARG A 14 1.45 -4.79 2.10
CA ARG A 14 0.03 -4.59 2.33
C ARG A 14 -0.65 -5.89 2.75
N ASP A 15 -0.41 -6.96 2.00
CA ASP A 15 -1.03 -8.25 2.27
C ASP A 15 -0.62 -8.78 3.65
N ALA A 16 0.65 -8.64 4.01
CA ALA A 16 1.14 -9.06 5.32
C ALA A 16 0.50 -8.24 6.45
N LEU A 17 0.35 -6.93 6.26
CA LEU A 17 -0.30 -6.06 7.24
C LEU A 17 -1.78 -6.44 7.44
N LEU A 18 -2.48 -6.75 6.36
CA LEU A 18 -3.88 -7.16 6.45
C LEU A 18 -4.06 -8.44 7.26
N LEU A 19 -3.15 -9.41 7.10
CA LEU A 19 -3.17 -10.62 7.92
C LEU A 19 -2.94 -10.29 9.40
N THR A 20 -2.00 -9.39 9.68
CA THR A 20 -1.70 -8.95 11.05
C THR A 20 -2.91 -8.26 11.67
N PHE A 21 -3.58 -7.37 10.91
CA PHE A 21 -4.75 -6.64 11.40
C PHE A 21 -5.93 -7.56 11.71
N ALA A 22 -6.08 -8.63 10.94
CA ALA A 22 -7.16 -9.58 11.11
C ALA A 22 -6.91 -10.57 12.25
N ASP A 23 -5.69 -10.70 12.74
CA ASP A 23 -5.32 -11.67 13.77
C ASP A 23 -5.56 -11.09 15.17
N PRO A 24 -6.55 -11.62 15.92
CA PRO A 24 -6.83 -11.11 17.28
C PRO A 24 -5.65 -11.27 18.23
N ALA A 25 -4.78 -12.25 17.99
CA ALA A 25 -3.61 -12.53 18.82
C ALA A 25 -2.35 -11.81 18.31
N GLY A 26 -2.46 -11.06 17.22
CA GLY A 26 -1.29 -10.46 16.55
C GLY A 26 -0.72 -9.23 17.23
N GLY A 27 -1.39 -8.68 18.22
CA GLY A 27 -0.89 -7.55 19.00
C GLY A 27 -0.93 -6.19 18.28
N SER A 28 -1.57 -6.10 17.10
CA SER A 28 -1.69 -4.82 16.40
C SER A 28 -2.72 -3.91 17.06
N ALA A 29 -2.54 -2.60 16.93
CA ALA A 29 -3.53 -1.62 17.39
C ALA A 29 -4.86 -1.80 16.64
N VAL A 30 -4.81 -2.14 15.35
CA VAL A 30 -6.02 -2.39 14.56
C VAL A 30 -6.81 -3.55 15.15
N ALA A 31 -6.14 -4.68 15.43
CA ALA A 31 -6.81 -5.84 16.03
C ALA A 31 -7.41 -5.50 17.40
N ALA A 32 -6.71 -4.70 18.20
CA ALA A 32 -7.23 -4.26 19.51
C ALA A 32 -8.49 -3.41 19.36
N HIS A 33 -8.54 -2.50 18.40
CA HIS A 33 -9.71 -1.69 18.13
C HIS A 33 -10.88 -2.53 17.63
N LEU A 34 -10.61 -3.50 16.77
CA LEU A 34 -11.65 -4.41 16.28
C LEU A 34 -12.26 -5.23 17.41
N ALA A 35 -11.43 -5.72 18.33
CA ALA A 35 -11.90 -6.45 19.51
C ALA A 35 -12.76 -5.57 20.40
N ALA A 36 -12.33 -4.32 20.65
CA ALA A 36 -13.06 -3.37 21.50
C ALA A 36 -14.40 -2.96 20.89
N ALA A 37 -14.53 -2.98 19.57
CA ALA A 37 -15.76 -2.61 18.88
C ALA A 37 -16.85 -3.67 19.00
N ASN A 38 -16.49 -4.89 19.39
CA ASN A 38 -17.44 -5.98 19.64
C ASN A 38 -18.35 -6.24 18.42
N LEU A 39 -17.75 -6.38 17.24
CA LEU A 39 -18.45 -6.50 15.97
C LEU A 39 -19.11 -7.86 15.81
N THR A 40 -20.26 -7.90 15.13
CA THR A 40 -20.81 -9.15 14.62
C THR A 40 -19.91 -9.70 13.51
N PRO A 41 -20.02 -11.00 13.16
CA PRO A 41 -19.22 -11.56 12.05
C PRO A 41 -19.39 -10.80 10.75
N VAL A 42 -20.60 -10.36 10.40
CA VAL A 42 -20.84 -9.58 9.16
C VAL A 42 -20.18 -8.21 9.24
N GLN A 43 -20.32 -7.53 10.38
CA GLN A 43 -19.68 -6.22 10.59
C GLN A 43 -18.17 -6.33 10.52
N ARG A 44 -17.61 -7.41 11.06
CA ARG A 44 -16.17 -7.64 11.01
C ARG A 44 -15.66 -7.79 9.56
N ILE A 45 -16.39 -8.56 8.74
CA ILE A 45 -16.03 -8.74 7.33
C ILE A 45 -16.02 -7.40 6.62
N GLU A 46 -17.07 -6.60 6.79
CA GLU A 46 -17.17 -5.28 6.15
C GLU A 46 -16.11 -4.31 6.64
N THR A 47 -15.80 -4.34 7.93
CA THR A 47 -14.78 -3.47 8.51
C THR A 47 -13.39 -3.83 7.96
N LEU A 48 -13.07 -5.12 7.89
CA LEU A 48 -11.79 -5.56 7.30
C LEU A 48 -11.70 -5.22 5.83
N ALA A 49 -12.81 -5.31 5.08
CA ALA A 49 -12.85 -4.91 3.68
C ALA A 49 -12.58 -3.40 3.52
N ALA A 50 -13.13 -2.58 4.41
CA ALA A 50 -12.88 -1.13 4.42
C ALA A 50 -11.42 -0.82 4.73
N ILE A 51 -10.82 -1.54 5.67
CA ILE A 51 -9.40 -1.38 6.00
C ILE A 51 -8.53 -1.75 4.80
N GLU A 52 -8.85 -2.84 4.12
CA GLU A 52 -8.13 -3.24 2.91
C GLU A 52 -8.20 -2.16 1.83
N ALA A 53 -9.39 -1.63 1.57
CA ALA A 53 -9.57 -0.57 0.59
C ALA A 53 -8.76 0.68 0.97
N ALA A 54 -8.81 1.08 2.24
CA ALA A 54 -8.12 2.27 2.73
C ALA A 54 -6.60 2.13 2.59
N ILE A 55 -6.06 0.99 2.98
CA ILE A 55 -4.60 0.77 2.92
C ILE A 55 -4.13 0.64 1.47
N SER A 56 -4.92 0.01 0.61
CA SER A 56 -4.60 -0.10 -0.81
C SER A 56 -4.57 1.28 -1.46
N ASP A 57 -5.56 2.12 -1.19
CA ASP A 57 -5.59 3.49 -1.70
C ASP A 57 -4.41 4.30 -1.19
N ALA A 58 -4.09 4.19 0.10
CA ALA A 58 -2.99 4.93 0.69
C ALA A 58 -1.65 4.53 0.08
N PHE A 59 -1.38 3.25 -0.04
CA PHE A 59 -0.12 2.75 -0.60
C PHE A 59 -0.01 3.08 -2.08
N TYR A 60 -1.10 2.88 -2.84
CA TYR A 60 -1.11 3.17 -4.26
C TYR A 60 -0.88 4.66 -4.52
N THR A 61 -1.61 5.53 -3.83
CA THR A 61 -1.48 6.98 -3.98
C THR A 61 -0.08 7.44 -3.61
N PHE A 62 0.51 6.87 -2.55
CA PHE A 62 1.87 7.20 -2.15
C PHE A 62 2.89 6.82 -3.24
N LEU A 63 2.72 5.65 -3.85
CA LEU A 63 3.59 5.25 -4.97
C LEU A 63 3.48 6.21 -6.15
N LEU A 64 2.27 6.66 -6.48
CA LEU A 64 2.06 7.66 -7.53
C LEU A 64 2.73 8.98 -7.17
N ALA A 65 2.64 9.40 -5.90
CA ALA A 65 3.25 10.64 -5.44
C ALA A 65 4.78 10.60 -5.58
N LEU A 66 5.40 9.45 -5.31
CA LEU A 66 6.84 9.28 -5.49
C LEU A 66 7.28 9.49 -6.94
N ASP A 67 6.40 9.16 -7.90
CA ASP A 67 6.70 9.30 -9.33
C ASP A 67 6.20 10.64 -9.90
N GLY A 68 5.70 11.54 -9.04
CA GLY A 68 5.20 12.84 -9.47
C GLY A 68 3.81 12.82 -10.08
N ALA A 69 3.11 11.68 -10.03
CA ALA A 69 1.80 11.52 -10.66
C ALA A 69 0.63 11.87 -9.72
N ALA A 70 0.93 12.16 -8.44
CA ALA A 70 -0.06 12.58 -7.46
C ALA A 70 0.60 13.55 -6.48
N SER A 71 -0.24 14.32 -5.78
CA SER A 71 0.24 15.25 -4.75
C SER A 71 0.59 14.53 -3.46
N LEU A 72 1.61 15.03 -2.78
CA LEU A 72 1.95 14.62 -1.43
C LEU A 72 1.87 15.85 -0.53
N GLY A 73 0.93 15.82 0.42
CA GLY A 73 0.70 16.96 1.28
C GLY A 73 0.31 18.24 0.55
N GLY A 74 -0.41 18.11 -0.57
CA GLY A 74 -0.84 19.25 -1.39
C GLY A 74 0.21 19.74 -2.37
N THR A 75 1.41 19.16 -2.37
CA THR A 75 2.49 19.53 -3.29
C THR A 75 2.71 18.42 -4.30
N GLN A 76 2.71 18.77 -5.57
CA GLN A 76 3.00 17.80 -6.64
C GLN A 76 4.39 18.08 -7.20
N GLN A 77 5.28 17.10 -7.01
CA GLN A 77 6.64 17.15 -7.55
C GLN A 77 7.14 15.71 -7.74
N SER A 78 8.13 15.56 -8.59
CA SER A 78 8.80 14.27 -8.75
C SER A 78 9.88 14.11 -7.68
N PHE A 79 10.08 12.88 -7.26
CA PHE A 79 11.15 12.51 -6.34
C PHE A 79 12.10 11.56 -7.05
N VAL A 80 13.33 11.48 -6.59
CA VAL A 80 14.27 10.46 -7.05
C VAL A 80 14.43 9.48 -5.90
N LEU A 81 14.06 8.22 -6.15
CA LEU A 81 14.19 7.14 -5.20
C LEU A 81 15.11 6.09 -5.79
N SER A 82 16.20 5.79 -5.08
CA SER A 82 17.14 4.75 -5.48
C SER A 82 17.31 3.77 -4.32
N ASP A 83 17.67 2.53 -4.65
CA ASP A 83 18.04 1.57 -3.62
C ASP A 83 19.50 1.73 -3.23
N GLU A 84 19.97 0.93 -2.27
CA GLU A 84 21.35 1.00 -1.77
C GLU A 84 22.39 0.60 -2.83
N GLY A 85 21.97 -0.17 -3.84
CA GLY A 85 22.83 -0.58 -4.95
C GLY A 85 22.92 0.45 -6.06
N GLY A 86 22.14 1.53 -5.98
CA GLY A 86 22.14 2.61 -6.97
C GLY A 86 21.11 2.45 -8.08
N ASP A 87 20.28 1.40 -8.04
CA ASP A 87 19.20 1.25 -9.02
C ASP A 87 18.12 2.30 -8.75
N VAL A 88 17.68 2.98 -9.80
CA VAL A 88 16.64 4.00 -9.71
C VAL A 88 15.28 3.31 -9.72
N ILE A 89 14.49 3.55 -8.67
CA ILE A 89 13.14 3.00 -8.51
C ILE A 89 12.11 3.98 -9.05
N ALA A 90 12.31 5.28 -8.81
CA ALA A 90 11.42 6.34 -9.29
C ALA A 90 12.24 7.59 -9.59
N ASN A 91 11.89 8.28 -10.69
CA ASN A 91 12.52 9.55 -11.05
C ASN A 91 11.56 10.46 -11.84
N GLY A 92 10.26 10.23 -11.73
CA GLY A 92 9.26 11.02 -12.43
C GLY A 92 9.02 10.61 -13.88
N ASP A 93 9.52 9.44 -14.30
CA ASP A 93 9.40 8.97 -15.68
C ASP A 93 8.18 8.08 -15.95
N GLY A 94 7.34 7.84 -14.93
CA GLY A 94 6.12 7.06 -15.06
C GLY A 94 6.29 5.55 -14.87
N ARG A 95 7.50 5.06 -14.70
CA ARG A 95 7.72 3.61 -14.53
C ARG A 95 7.15 3.10 -13.21
N LEU A 96 7.33 3.86 -12.13
CA LEU A 96 6.77 3.45 -10.84
C LEU A 96 5.23 3.55 -10.84
N GLU A 97 4.69 4.59 -11.48
CA GLU A 97 3.24 4.72 -11.66
C GLU A 97 2.66 3.49 -12.37
N ALA A 98 3.26 3.09 -13.49
CA ALA A 98 2.81 1.93 -14.24
C ALA A 98 2.95 0.64 -13.43
N ALA A 99 4.06 0.48 -12.72
CA ALA A 99 4.30 -0.68 -11.88
C ALA A 99 3.31 -0.76 -10.72
N ALA A 100 2.97 0.38 -10.12
CA ALA A 100 1.99 0.45 -9.04
C ALA A 100 0.60 0.02 -9.53
N TRP A 101 0.19 0.51 -10.69
CA TRP A 101 -1.09 0.09 -11.28
C TRP A 101 -1.13 -1.43 -11.48
N GLU A 102 -0.08 -1.99 -12.08
CA GLU A 102 0.00 -3.42 -12.34
C GLU A 102 -0.05 -4.23 -11.03
N ALA A 103 0.69 -3.80 -10.01
CA ALA A 103 0.76 -4.53 -8.75
C ALA A 103 -0.56 -4.48 -7.97
N PHE A 104 -1.28 -3.35 -8.00
CA PHE A 104 -2.46 -3.16 -7.16
C PHE A 104 -3.78 -3.42 -7.89
N TYR A 105 -3.83 -3.20 -9.21
CA TYR A 105 -5.08 -3.27 -9.97
C TYR A 105 -4.97 -4.03 -11.28
N GLY A 106 -3.77 -4.45 -11.67
CA GLY A 106 -3.55 -5.20 -12.90
C GLY A 106 -3.76 -6.70 -12.74
N ASN A 107 -3.47 -7.46 -13.81
CA ASN A 107 -3.63 -8.90 -13.83
C ASN A 107 -2.72 -9.65 -12.87
N GLY A 108 -1.66 -9.01 -12.40
CA GLY A 108 -0.73 -9.58 -11.43
C GLY A 108 -1.20 -9.47 -9.98
N SER A 109 -2.31 -8.81 -9.74
CA SER A 109 -2.80 -8.57 -8.37
C SER A 109 -3.87 -9.56 -7.92
#